data_895e3119adcb0b2b721b3ca71eec545b
#
_entry.id   895e3119adcb0b2b721b3ca71eec545b
#
_cell.length_a   1.000
_cell.length_b   1.000
_cell.length_c   1.000
_cell.angle_alpha   90.00
_cell.angle_beta   90.00
_cell.angle_gamma   90.00
#
_symmetry.space_group_name_H-M   'P 1'
#
loop_
_entity.id
_entity.type
_entity.pdbx_description
1 polymer ?
#
loop_
_entity_poly.entity_id
_entity_poly.type
_entity_poly.pdbx_seq_one_letter_code
_entity_poly.pdbx_strand_id
1 'polypeptide(L)'
;MINFTGAFDLSIVAFIGILFAFAITCIAIARLNQYLPKDMGRKFAHDGKLSAGKPRGAGIIFVFTFVIAAVLFAQVNLEIGIYLCLIVVEMLTGYFDDAAEKPWGEYLKGFLDFVVAVVVAVVYLHYNSSVINFAIFGGSVTIPPVFFAILTVILVWASINVTNCSDGVDGLSGTLTIITIMTIFVIDNVLGIQDGFNYCILLFAVCLLGYLWYNATPSKLLMGDAGSRAMGIFIAIAVLKTGSPLLYLLVAAVLIVDGGLGLIKLALLRYLKIHILKNTTTPLHDHARKKMEWSNAQVVFRFAIIQIVISVATVYLVMM
;
A
#
# COMPACT_ATOMS: atom_id res chain seq x y z
N MET A 1 12.67 16.44 9.83
CA MET A 1 14.13 16.30 9.67
C MET A 1 14.74 16.74 10.98
N ILE A 2 15.33 15.82 11.71
CA ILE A 2 16.31 16.20 12.71
C ILE A 2 17.42 16.79 11.87
N ASN A 3 17.54 18.12 11.91
CA ASN A 3 18.45 18.85 11.03
C ASN A 3 19.89 18.62 11.53
N PHE A 4 20.38 17.41 11.34
CA PHE A 4 21.79 17.10 11.57
C PHE A 4 22.72 17.90 10.66
N THR A 5 22.18 18.73 9.75
CA THR A 5 22.94 19.06 8.58
C THR A 5 22.66 20.42 7.97
N GLY A 6 22.84 21.45 8.71
CA GLY A 6 23.33 22.67 8.04
C GLY A 6 24.69 22.48 7.34
N ALA A 7 25.28 21.27 7.44
CA ALA A 7 26.64 20.96 6.97
C ALA A 7 26.72 19.97 5.79
N PHE A 8 25.62 19.22 5.44
CA PHE A 8 25.64 18.24 4.36
C PHE A 8 24.65 18.57 3.25
N ASP A 9 25.01 18.24 2.02
CA ASP A 9 24.13 18.30 0.87
C ASP A 9 22.90 17.39 1.08
N LEU A 10 21.72 17.88 0.73
CA LEU A 10 20.45 17.14 0.84
C LEU A 10 20.48 15.81 0.07
N SER A 11 21.19 15.75 -1.04
CA SER A 11 21.34 14.53 -1.84
C SER A 11 22.14 13.45 -1.09
N ILE A 12 23.17 13.83 -0.35
CA ILE A 12 23.96 12.89 0.47
C ILE A 12 23.11 12.37 1.64
N VAL A 13 22.34 13.26 2.29
CA VAL A 13 21.42 12.88 3.38
C VAL A 13 20.36 11.92 2.88
N ALA A 14 19.78 12.19 1.70
CA ALA A 14 18.81 11.33 1.07
C ALA A 14 19.39 9.94 0.74
N PHE A 15 20.59 9.90 0.17
CA PHE A 15 21.30 8.66 -0.13
C PHE A 15 21.53 7.82 1.13
N ILE A 16 22.05 8.44 2.20
CA ILE A 16 22.27 7.76 3.49
C ILE A 16 20.97 7.27 4.07
N GLY A 17 19.89 8.08 4.02
CA GLY A 17 18.57 7.71 4.52
C GLY A 17 17.98 6.48 3.82
N ILE A 18 18.14 6.35 2.51
CA ILE A 18 17.70 5.19 1.74
C ILE A 18 18.44 3.93 2.21
N LEU A 19 19.78 3.98 2.30
CA LEU A 19 20.57 2.84 2.76
C LEU A 19 20.26 2.47 4.22
N PHE A 20 20.11 3.48 5.07
CA PHE A 20 19.72 3.29 6.47
C PHE A 20 18.35 2.61 6.57
N ALA A 21 17.32 3.10 5.86
CA ALA A 21 15.97 2.56 5.89
C ALA A 21 15.94 1.07 5.48
N PHE A 22 16.66 0.70 4.42
CA PHE A 22 16.79 -0.70 4.02
C PHE A 22 17.49 -1.53 5.10
N ALA A 23 18.68 -1.10 5.54
CA ALA A 23 19.49 -1.85 6.48
C ALA A 23 18.79 -2.04 7.84
N ILE A 24 18.19 -0.96 8.39
CA ILE A 24 17.50 -1.04 9.69
C ILE A 24 16.27 -1.94 9.60
N THR A 25 15.55 -1.94 8.47
CA THR A 25 14.40 -2.82 8.24
C THR A 25 14.84 -4.28 8.21
N CYS A 26 15.89 -4.61 7.46
CA CYS A 26 16.43 -5.98 7.43
C CYS A 26 16.89 -6.45 8.80
N ILE A 27 17.63 -5.62 9.55
CA ILE A 27 18.12 -5.93 10.89
C ILE A 27 16.95 -6.09 11.88
N ALA A 28 15.99 -5.16 11.86
CA ALA A 28 14.83 -5.20 12.73
C ALA A 28 14.00 -6.46 12.50
N ILE A 29 13.71 -6.81 11.23
CA ILE A 29 12.99 -8.04 10.90
C ILE A 29 13.77 -9.27 11.40
N ALA A 30 15.09 -9.35 11.15
CA ALA A 30 15.90 -10.47 11.58
C ALA A 30 15.89 -10.68 13.10
N ARG A 31 15.81 -9.58 13.86
CA ARG A 31 15.86 -9.63 15.34
C ARG A 31 14.49 -9.73 16.00
N LEU A 32 13.46 -9.09 15.41
CA LEU A 32 12.16 -8.94 16.05
C LEU A 32 11.11 -9.95 15.56
N ASN A 33 11.36 -10.67 14.45
CA ASN A 33 10.39 -11.64 13.92
C ASN A 33 9.96 -12.72 14.95
N GLN A 34 10.82 -13.07 15.90
CA GLN A 34 10.53 -14.07 16.93
C GLN A 34 9.42 -13.63 17.91
N TYR A 35 9.19 -12.32 18.05
CA TYR A 35 8.17 -11.75 18.94
C TYR A 35 6.81 -11.56 18.25
N LEU A 36 6.73 -11.78 16.93
CA LEU A 36 5.49 -11.68 16.19
C LEU A 36 4.54 -12.84 16.51
N PRO A 37 3.23 -12.61 16.47
CA PRO A 37 2.25 -13.68 16.56
C PRO A 37 2.49 -14.72 15.45
N LYS A 38 2.05 -15.96 15.71
CA LYS A 38 2.19 -17.04 14.74
C LYS A 38 0.90 -17.20 13.94
N ASP A 39 1.03 -17.34 12.61
CA ASP A 39 -0.10 -17.62 11.75
C ASP A 39 -0.72 -18.99 12.11
N MET A 40 -2.04 -19.02 12.27
CA MET A 40 -2.77 -20.25 12.62
C MET A 40 -3.16 -21.10 11.39
N GLY A 41 -2.79 -20.64 10.20
CA GLY A 41 -3.20 -21.24 8.93
C GLY A 41 -4.63 -20.84 8.52
N ARG A 42 -4.81 -20.46 7.27
CA ARG A 42 -6.13 -20.06 6.72
C ARG A 42 -6.79 -21.25 6.05
N LYS A 43 -7.98 -21.66 6.53
CA LYS A 43 -8.73 -22.83 5.99
C LYS A 43 -9.11 -22.70 4.50
N PHE A 44 -9.30 -21.47 4.02
CA PHE A 44 -9.80 -21.19 2.67
C PHE A 44 -8.74 -20.71 1.68
N ALA A 45 -7.54 -20.32 2.15
CA ALA A 45 -6.44 -19.91 1.27
C ALA A 45 -5.80 -21.14 0.60
N HIS A 46 -5.30 -20.98 -0.63
CA HIS A 46 -4.72 -22.09 -1.41
C HIS A 46 -3.63 -22.84 -0.63
N ASP A 47 -2.65 -22.13 -0.08
CA ASP A 47 -1.54 -22.70 0.68
C ASP A 47 -1.65 -22.37 2.19
N GLY A 48 -2.86 -22.13 2.69
CA GLY A 48 -3.08 -21.65 4.05
C GLY A 48 -2.55 -22.55 5.15
N LYS A 49 -2.41 -23.86 4.89
CA LYS A 49 -1.75 -24.80 5.83
C LYS A 49 -0.25 -24.64 5.87
N LEU A 50 0.39 -24.19 4.77
CA LEU A 50 1.84 -24.01 4.67
C LEU A 50 2.31 -22.74 5.40
N SER A 51 1.41 -21.82 5.69
CA SER A 51 1.71 -20.60 6.44
C SER A 51 1.65 -20.82 7.96
N ALA A 52 1.01 -21.89 8.43
CA ALA A 52 0.86 -22.18 9.85
C ALA A 52 2.22 -22.19 10.58
N GLY A 53 2.30 -21.44 11.68
CA GLY A 53 3.51 -21.31 12.49
C GLY A 53 4.50 -20.24 12.01
N LYS A 54 4.34 -19.64 10.81
CA LYS A 54 5.17 -18.52 10.37
C LYS A 54 4.85 -17.26 11.21
N PRO A 55 5.85 -16.40 11.50
CA PRO A 55 5.60 -15.08 12.07
C PRO A 55 4.68 -14.26 11.16
N ARG A 56 3.63 -13.66 11.74
CA ARG A 56 2.65 -12.83 11.06
C ARG A 56 2.60 -11.43 11.67
N GLY A 57 2.21 -10.43 10.91
CA GLY A 57 2.17 -9.04 11.36
C GLY A 57 3.52 -8.32 11.23
N ALA A 58 4.42 -8.80 10.35
CA ALA A 58 5.69 -8.12 10.08
C ALA A 58 5.53 -6.68 9.56
N GLY A 59 4.31 -6.31 9.17
CA GLY A 59 3.92 -4.93 8.87
C GLY A 59 4.31 -3.94 9.94
N ILE A 60 4.15 -4.31 11.22
CA ILE A 60 4.54 -3.44 12.35
C ILE A 60 6.03 -3.06 12.28
N ILE A 61 6.90 -3.97 11.87
CA ILE A 61 8.33 -3.73 11.86
C ILE A 61 8.70 -2.77 10.73
N PHE A 62 8.29 -3.06 9.48
CA PHE A 62 8.72 -2.23 8.36
C PHE A 62 8.03 -0.85 8.34
N VAL A 63 6.80 -0.72 8.87
CA VAL A 63 6.13 0.58 9.00
C VAL A 63 6.81 1.43 10.07
N PHE A 64 7.17 0.87 11.23
CA PHE A 64 7.91 1.64 12.23
C PHE A 64 9.31 2.03 11.75
N THR A 65 10.04 1.14 11.07
CA THR A 65 11.35 1.50 10.50
C THR A 65 11.23 2.57 9.43
N PHE A 66 10.18 2.55 8.62
CA PHE A 66 9.86 3.62 7.69
C PHE A 66 9.61 4.95 8.41
N VAL A 67 8.75 4.98 9.44
CA VAL A 67 8.45 6.22 10.18
C VAL A 67 9.70 6.78 10.84
N ILE A 68 10.54 5.93 11.44
CA ILE A 68 11.84 6.34 12.01
C ILE A 68 12.72 6.96 10.91
N ALA A 69 12.85 6.30 9.76
CA ALA A 69 13.64 6.82 8.65
C ALA A 69 13.07 8.14 8.11
N ALA A 70 11.74 8.26 7.98
CA ALA A 70 11.08 9.48 7.54
C ALA A 70 11.33 10.65 8.50
N VAL A 71 11.18 10.45 9.81
CA VAL A 71 11.43 11.49 10.83
C VAL A 71 12.91 11.92 10.84
N LEU A 72 13.84 10.98 10.63
CA LEU A 72 15.27 11.28 10.64
C LEU A 72 15.75 11.98 9.35
N PHE A 73 15.26 11.57 8.18
CA PHE A 73 15.85 11.94 6.91
C PHE A 73 14.92 12.74 5.97
N ALA A 74 13.59 12.66 6.13
CA ALA A 74 12.66 13.42 5.30
C ALA A 74 12.39 14.82 5.88
N GLN A 75 11.96 15.73 5.01
CA GLN A 75 11.46 17.05 5.41
C GLN A 75 9.99 16.91 5.84
N VAL A 76 9.77 16.54 7.10
CA VAL A 76 8.44 16.31 7.66
C VAL A 76 7.84 17.65 8.11
N ASN A 77 6.82 18.13 7.40
CA ASN A 77 5.93 19.20 7.83
C ASN A 77 4.77 18.62 8.65
N LEU A 78 3.87 19.48 9.14
CA LEU A 78 2.75 19.03 9.97
C LEU A 78 1.78 18.11 9.21
N GLU A 79 1.50 18.40 7.93
CA GLU A 79 0.66 17.56 7.07
C GLU A 79 1.24 16.14 6.96
N ILE A 80 2.52 16.02 6.59
CA ILE A 80 3.21 14.73 6.46
C ILE A 80 3.26 14.03 7.82
N GLY A 81 3.50 14.75 8.91
CA GLY A 81 3.50 14.19 10.26
C GLY A 81 2.16 13.54 10.62
N ILE A 82 1.04 14.18 10.27
CA ILE A 82 -0.29 13.61 10.47
C ILE A 82 -0.48 12.36 9.60
N TYR A 83 -0.06 12.38 8.32
CA TYR A 83 -0.14 11.19 7.46
C TYR A 83 0.69 10.03 8.00
N LEU A 84 1.90 10.27 8.50
CA LEU A 84 2.72 9.24 9.14
C LEU A 84 1.99 8.64 10.36
N CYS A 85 1.35 9.47 11.19
CA CYS A 85 0.54 9.00 12.31
C CYS A 85 -0.65 8.14 11.83
N LEU A 86 -1.36 8.55 10.78
CA LEU A 86 -2.50 7.79 10.24
C LEU A 86 -2.07 6.44 9.65
N ILE A 87 -0.91 6.38 8.99
CA ILE A 87 -0.32 5.12 8.50
C ILE A 87 -0.01 4.19 9.68
N VAL A 88 0.54 4.73 10.79
CA VAL A 88 0.78 3.95 12.01
C VAL A 88 -0.53 3.48 12.65
N VAL A 89 -1.55 4.32 12.72
CA VAL A 89 -2.87 3.94 13.24
C VAL A 89 -3.45 2.80 12.42
N GLU A 90 -3.42 2.91 11.09
CA GLU A 90 -3.94 1.86 10.20
C GLU A 90 -3.14 0.56 10.33
N MET A 91 -1.82 0.64 10.44
CA MET A 91 -0.96 -0.50 10.74
C MET A 91 -1.32 -1.15 12.08
N LEU A 92 -1.57 -0.35 13.13
CA LEU A 92 -1.91 -0.88 14.45
C LEU A 92 -3.27 -1.56 14.47
N THR A 93 -4.29 -1.02 13.75
CA THR A 93 -5.59 -1.71 13.61
C THR A 93 -5.42 -3.09 13.00
N GLY A 94 -4.60 -3.19 11.94
CA GLY A 94 -4.28 -4.48 11.32
C GLY A 94 -3.48 -5.41 12.23
N TYR A 95 -2.52 -4.87 12.97
CA TYR A 95 -1.71 -5.68 13.90
C TYR A 95 -2.52 -6.25 15.06
N PHE A 96 -3.41 -5.46 15.64
CA PHE A 96 -4.28 -5.95 16.72
C PHE A 96 -5.28 -7.01 16.24
N ASP A 97 -5.73 -6.92 14.98
CA ASP A 97 -6.53 -7.99 14.37
C ASP A 97 -5.70 -9.27 14.16
N ASP A 98 -4.45 -9.13 13.64
CA ASP A 98 -3.53 -10.26 13.44
C ASP A 98 -3.14 -10.95 14.76
N ALA A 99 -3.05 -10.20 15.84
CA ALA A 99 -2.68 -10.69 17.17
C ALA A 99 -3.86 -11.20 18.01
N ALA A 100 -5.09 -10.92 17.59
CA ALA A 100 -6.29 -11.32 18.32
C ALA A 100 -6.51 -12.84 18.28
N GLU A 101 -6.91 -13.45 19.40
CA GLU A 101 -7.30 -14.87 19.45
C GLU A 101 -8.46 -15.19 18.48
N LYS A 102 -9.39 -14.25 18.32
CA LYS A 102 -10.47 -14.30 17.33
C LYS A 102 -10.33 -13.09 16.40
N PRO A 103 -10.26 -13.31 15.07
CA PRO A 103 -10.22 -12.22 14.10
C PRO A 103 -11.39 -11.25 14.29
N TRP A 104 -11.14 -9.97 14.12
CA TRP A 104 -12.18 -8.95 14.19
C TRP A 104 -13.21 -9.13 13.08
N GLY A 105 -14.45 -8.74 13.37
CA GLY A 105 -15.51 -8.78 12.37
C GLY A 105 -15.25 -7.77 11.22
N GLU A 106 -15.68 -8.12 10.02
CA GLU A 106 -15.52 -7.29 8.81
C GLU A 106 -16.09 -5.86 8.99
N TYR A 107 -17.21 -5.73 9.73
CA TYR A 107 -17.83 -4.42 9.99
C TYR A 107 -16.97 -3.51 10.88
N LEU A 108 -16.31 -4.07 11.91
CA LEU A 108 -15.41 -3.28 12.76
C LEU A 108 -14.20 -2.80 11.97
N LYS A 109 -13.58 -3.69 11.19
CA LYS A 109 -12.45 -3.35 10.32
C LYS A 109 -12.85 -2.26 9.32
N GLY A 110 -13.94 -2.47 8.58
CA GLY A 110 -14.43 -1.50 7.60
C GLY A 110 -14.79 -0.15 8.21
N PHE A 111 -15.28 -0.13 9.45
CA PHE A 111 -15.57 1.11 10.17
C PHE A 111 -14.27 1.85 10.58
N LEU A 112 -13.25 1.13 11.07
CA LEU A 112 -11.96 1.74 11.41
C LEU A 112 -11.27 2.32 10.17
N ASP A 113 -11.26 1.58 9.05
CA ASP A 113 -10.76 2.07 7.77
C ASP A 113 -11.50 3.34 7.33
N PHE A 114 -12.84 3.36 7.48
CA PHE A 114 -13.65 4.51 7.16
C PHE A 114 -13.29 5.74 8.00
N VAL A 115 -13.11 5.57 9.31
CA VAL A 115 -12.70 6.67 10.19
C VAL A 115 -11.34 7.24 9.78
N VAL A 116 -10.36 6.38 9.51
CA VAL A 116 -9.04 6.80 9.03
C VAL A 116 -9.17 7.51 7.68
N ALA A 117 -9.98 7.00 6.75
CA ALA A 117 -10.22 7.62 5.45
C ALA A 117 -10.85 9.02 5.56
N VAL A 118 -11.79 9.22 6.50
CA VAL A 118 -12.39 10.53 6.78
C VAL A 118 -11.32 11.51 7.29
N VAL A 119 -10.46 11.07 8.21
CA VAL A 119 -9.38 11.93 8.73
C VAL A 119 -8.41 12.30 7.61
N VAL A 120 -8.02 11.36 6.73
CA VAL A 120 -7.19 11.66 5.54
C VAL A 120 -7.85 12.72 4.66
N ALA A 121 -9.16 12.61 4.39
CA ALA A 121 -9.89 13.55 3.55
C ALA A 121 -9.92 14.96 4.17
N VAL A 122 -10.14 15.06 5.49
CA VAL A 122 -10.15 16.34 6.21
C VAL A 122 -8.76 16.96 6.20
N VAL A 123 -7.71 16.18 6.49
CA VAL A 123 -6.33 16.66 6.48
C VAL A 123 -5.93 17.12 5.09
N TYR A 124 -6.24 16.33 4.06
CA TYR A 124 -5.93 16.71 2.69
C TYR A 124 -6.56 18.06 2.32
N LEU A 125 -7.85 18.24 2.57
CA LEU A 125 -8.57 19.48 2.26
C LEU A 125 -8.16 20.67 3.13
N HIS A 126 -7.56 20.43 4.30
CA HIS A 126 -7.01 21.51 5.13
C HIS A 126 -5.73 22.10 4.55
N TYR A 127 -4.88 21.25 3.94
CA TYR A 127 -3.58 21.68 3.40
C TYR A 127 -3.56 21.82 1.87
N ASN A 128 -4.53 21.24 1.16
CA ASN A 128 -4.56 21.19 -0.29
C ASN A 128 -5.94 21.64 -0.82
N SER A 129 -6.02 21.96 -2.09
CA SER A 129 -7.27 22.36 -2.74
C SER A 129 -8.12 21.16 -3.19
N SER A 130 -9.42 21.40 -3.43
CA SER A 130 -10.36 20.44 -4.01
C SER A 130 -10.30 20.39 -5.55
N VAL A 131 -9.12 20.64 -6.12
CA VAL A 131 -8.88 20.57 -7.56
C VAL A 131 -8.41 19.18 -7.93
N ILE A 132 -9.01 18.61 -8.96
CA ILE A 132 -8.56 17.36 -9.59
C ILE A 132 -7.89 17.72 -10.91
N ASN A 133 -6.59 17.45 -11.01
CA ASN A 133 -5.85 17.59 -12.26
C ASN A 133 -5.98 16.31 -13.09
N PHE A 134 -6.06 16.46 -14.39
CA PHE A 134 -6.06 15.35 -15.35
C PHE A 134 -4.66 15.23 -15.98
N ALA A 135 -3.73 14.60 -15.27
CA ALA A 135 -2.33 14.52 -15.67
C ALA A 135 -2.10 13.93 -17.07
N ILE A 136 -3.01 13.07 -17.57
CA ILE A 136 -2.90 12.42 -18.89
C ILE A 136 -3.51 13.28 -20.01
N PHE A 137 -4.64 13.94 -19.73
CA PHE A 137 -5.42 14.65 -20.77
C PHE A 137 -5.21 16.15 -20.71
N GLY A 138 -4.52 16.63 -19.70
CA GLY A 138 -4.40 18.05 -19.39
C GLY A 138 -5.68 18.64 -18.80
N GLY A 139 -5.54 19.83 -18.19
CA GLY A 139 -6.65 20.53 -17.56
C GLY A 139 -6.94 20.07 -16.12
N SER A 140 -7.89 20.76 -15.52
CA SER A 140 -8.29 20.51 -14.13
C SER A 140 -9.76 20.85 -13.92
N VAL A 141 -10.36 20.26 -12.89
CA VAL A 141 -11.72 20.58 -12.46
C VAL A 141 -11.72 20.86 -10.95
N THR A 142 -12.33 21.95 -10.54
CA THR A 142 -12.59 22.24 -9.14
C THR A 142 -13.95 21.69 -8.77
N ILE A 143 -14.02 20.83 -7.78
CA ILE A 143 -15.28 20.28 -7.29
C ILE A 143 -15.55 20.79 -5.86
N PRO A 144 -16.83 20.86 -5.44
CA PRO A 144 -17.15 21.27 -4.07
C PRO A 144 -16.40 20.42 -3.04
N PRO A 145 -15.81 21.02 -1.98
CA PRO A 145 -14.97 20.28 -1.02
C PRO A 145 -15.65 19.05 -0.40
N VAL A 146 -16.96 19.11 -0.16
CA VAL A 146 -17.73 17.97 0.39
C VAL A 146 -17.70 16.77 -0.57
N PHE A 147 -17.91 17.00 -1.88
CA PHE A 147 -17.84 15.93 -2.87
C PHE A 147 -16.42 15.40 -3.03
N PHE A 148 -15.41 16.29 -3.00
CA PHE A 148 -14.02 15.87 -2.98
C PHE A 148 -13.71 14.97 -1.77
N ALA A 149 -14.17 15.36 -0.56
CA ALA A 149 -14.00 14.57 0.64
C ALA A 149 -14.62 13.17 0.49
N ILE A 150 -15.84 13.06 -0.04
CA ILE A 150 -16.52 11.78 -0.27
C ILE A 150 -15.68 10.90 -1.22
N LEU A 151 -15.21 11.46 -2.34
CA LEU A 151 -14.38 10.71 -3.28
C LEU A 151 -13.04 10.29 -2.67
N THR A 152 -12.43 11.14 -1.85
CA THR A 152 -11.20 10.82 -1.11
C THR A 152 -11.43 9.69 -0.12
N VAL A 153 -12.53 9.71 0.63
CA VAL A 153 -12.89 8.62 1.56
C VAL A 153 -13.06 7.31 0.80
N ILE A 154 -13.75 7.33 -0.35
CA ILE A 154 -13.92 6.14 -1.19
C ILE A 154 -12.56 5.63 -1.69
N LEU A 155 -11.68 6.52 -2.17
CA LEU A 155 -10.35 6.17 -2.66
C LEU A 155 -9.50 5.51 -1.57
N VAL A 156 -9.41 6.15 -0.38
CA VAL A 156 -8.60 5.65 0.73
C VAL A 156 -9.12 4.31 1.23
N TRP A 157 -10.44 4.24 1.49
CA TRP A 157 -11.08 3.01 1.93
C TRP A 157 -10.92 1.87 0.93
N ALA A 158 -11.12 2.15 -0.37
CA ALA A 158 -10.93 1.17 -1.42
C ALA A 158 -9.47 0.73 -1.52
N SER A 159 -8.51 1.65 -1.47
CA SER A 159 -7.08 1.33 -1.54
C SER A 159 -6.62 0.42 -0.40
N ILE A 160 -7.06 0.69 0.84
CA ILE A 160 -6.77 -0.16 2.00
C ILE A 160 -7.29 -1.58 1.76
N ASN A 161 -8.56 -1.72 1.40
CA ASN A 161 -9.20 -3.03 1.29
C ASN A 161 -8.72 -3.82 0.06
N VAL A 162 -8.50 -3.14 -1.07
CA VAL A 162 -7.95 -3.76 -2.30
C VAL A 162 -6.55 -4.31 -2.05
N THR A 163 -5.69 -3.53 -1.42
CA THR A 163 -4.31 -3.94 -1.11
C THR A 163 -4.29 -5.10 -0.11
N ASN A 164 -5.16 -5.05 0.91
CA ASN A 164 -5.31 -6.14 1.87
C ASN A 164 -5.80 -7.43 1.19
N CYS A 165 -6.77 -7.35 0.28
CA CYS A 165 -7.24 -8.53 -0.46
C CYS A 165 -6.21 -9.10 -1.43
N SER A 166 -5.24 -8.30 -1.90
CA SER A 166 -4.15 -8.78 -2.77
C SER A 166 -3.00 -9.45 -2.00
N ASP A 167 -3.02 -9.43 -0.66
CA ASP A 167 -1.99 -10.05 0.18
C ASP A 167 -2.27 -11.54 0.44
N GLY A 168 -2.31 -12.32 -0.65
CA GLY A 168 -2.59 -13.77 -0.58
C GLY A 168 -1.48 -14.66 -1.14
N VAL A 169 -0.40 -14.08 -1.66
CA VAL A 169 0.77 -14.80 -2.22
C VAL A 169 2.04 -14.14 -1.73
N ASP A 170 2.99 -14.96 -1.27
CA ASP A 170 4.32 -14.52 -0.82
C ASP A 170 4.97 -13.59 -1.86
N GLY A 171 5.28 -12.36 -1.48
CA GLY A 171 5.92 -11.36 -2.32
C GLY A 171 4.99 -10.55 -3.23
N LEU A 172 3.73 -10.93 -3.44
CA LEU A 172 2.86 -10.31 -4.44
C LEU A 172 2.50 -8.86 -4.09
N SER A 173 1.80 -8.66 -2.97
CA SER A 173 1.28 -7.34 -2.56
C SER A 173 2.39 -6.32 -2.35
N GLY A 174 3.51 -6.73 -1.72
CA GLY A 174 4.68 -5.88 -1.54
C GLY A 174 5.33 -5.47 -2.87
N THR A 175 5.49 -6.40 -3.82
CA THR A 175 6.06 -6.10 -5.15
C THR A 175 5.17 -5.15 -5.94
N LEU A 176 3.85 -5.40 -5.98
CA LEU A 176 2.91 -4.53 -6.68
C LEU A 176 2.85 -3.13 -6.05
N THR A 177 2.89 -3.05 -4.71
CA THR A 177 2.96 -1.77 -4.00
C THR A 177 4.20 -0.98 -4.36
N ILE A 178 5.38 -1.62 -4.39
CA ILE A 178 6.63 -0.94 -4.79
C ILE A 178 6.51 -0.40 -6.21
N ILE A 179 6.04 -1.20 -7.17
CA ILE A 179 5.86 -0.75 -8.55
C ILE A 179 4.90 0.44 -8.61
N THR A 180 3.77 0.38 -7.89
CA THR A 180 2.77 1.44 -7.82
C THR A 180 3.36 2.74 -7.28
N ILE A 181 3.99 2.72 -6.09
CA ILE A 181 4.51 3.94 -5.48
C ILE A 181 5.72 4.50 -6.20
N MET A 182 6.58 3.64 -6.78
CA MET A 182 7.68 4.11 -7.63
C MET A 182 7.19 4.73 -8.94
N THR A 183 6.07 4.24 -9.49
CA THR A 183 5.42 4.89 -10.64
C THR A 183 4.91 6.27 -10.25
N ILE A 184 4.29 6.43 -9.08
CA ILE A 184 3.85 7.74 -8.56
C ILE A 184 5.06 8.66 -8.38
N PHE A 185 6.15 8.17 -7.78
CA PHE A 185 7.40 8.95 -7.64
C PHE A 185 7.93 9.47 -8.98
N VAL A 186 7.93 8.63 -10.02
CA VAL A 186 8.36 9.06 -11.37
C VAL A 186 7.40 10.10 -11.94
N ILE A 187 6.09 9.92 -11.79
CA ILE A 187 5.07 10.87 -12.24
C ILE A 187 5.23 12.22 -11.54
N ASP A 188 5.44 12.23 -10.22
CA ASP A 188 5.66 13.46 -9.46
C ASP A 188 6.88 14.24 -9.98
N ASN A 189 7.97 13.54 -10.29
CA ASN A 189 9.14 14.17 -10.88
C ASN A 189 8.86 14.72 -12.28
N VAL A 190 8.09 14.03 -13.11
CA VAL A 190 7.68 14.50 -14.45
C VAL A 190 6.78 15.75 -14.33
N LEU A 191 5.87 15.77 -13.36
CA LEU A 191 4.98 16.91 -13.11
C LEU A 191 5.66 18.06 -12.34
N GLY A 192 6.92 17.90 -11.92
CA GLY A 192 7.64 18.89 -11.14
C GLY A 192 7.14 19.04 -9.70
N ILE A 193 6.42 18.06 -9.18
CA ILE A 193 5.92 18.05 -7.81
C ILE A 193 7.07 17.63 -6.89
N GLN A 194 7.56 18.57 -6.11
CA GLN A 194 8.69 18.35 -5.19
C GLN A 194 8.23 18.72 -3.77
N ASP A 195 7.44 17.88 -3.16
CA ASP A 195 7.14 17.98 -1.73
C ASP A 195 7.93 16.95 -0.91
N GLY A 196 7.94 17.13 0.41
CA GLY A 196 8.65 16.19 1.30
C GLY A 196 8.08 14.77 1.27
N PHE A 197 6.88 14.56 0.74
CA PHE A 197 6.26 13.25 0.64
C PHE A 197 6.90 12.38 -0.45
N ASN A 198 7.45 12.98 -1.52
CA ASN A 198 8.17 12.24 -2.56
C ASN A 198 9.34 11.43 -2.00
N TYR A 199 10.06 12.00 -1.04
CA TYR A 199 11.15 11.27 -0.41
C TYR A 199 10.62 10.16 0.52
N CYS A 200 9.46 10.37 1.17
CA CYS A 200 8.79 9.32 1.93
C CYS A 200 8.41 8.11 1.05
N ILE A 201 8.07 8.33 -0.23
CA ILE A 201 7.81 7.24 -1.19
C ILE A 201 9.05 6.36 -1.36
N LEU A 202 10.24 6.94 -1.54
CA LEU A 202 11.48 6.18 -1.66
C LEU A 202 11.81 5.42 -0.37
N LEU A 203 11.65 6.06 0.80
CA LEU A 203 11.91 5.42 2.08
C LEU A 203 10.96 4.23 2.32
N PHE A 204 9.67 4.39 2.00
CA PHE A 204 8.70 3.31 2.14
C PHE A 204 8.99 2.14 1.19
N ALA A 205 9.35 2.46 -0.07
CA ALA A 205 9.73 1.45 -1.06
C ALA A 205 10.91 0.60 -0.59
N VAL A 206 11.97 1.22 -0.05
CA VAL A 206 13.15 0.46 0.40
C VAL A 206 12.90 -0.30 1.69
N CYS A 207 12.01 0.16 2.58
CA CYS A 207 11.55 -0.63 3.73
C CYS A 207 10.76 -1.86 3.27
N LEU A 208 9.92 -1.73 2.24
CA LEU A 208 9.23 -2.86 1.61
C LEU A 208 10.21 -3.83 0.94
N LEU A 209 11.28 -3.34 0.29
CA LEU A 209 12.34 -4.19 -0.23
C LEU A 209 13.04 -4.98 0.90
N GLY A 210 13.31 -4.33 2.03
CA GLY A 210 13.83 -5.01 3.24
C GLY A 210 12.89 -6.08 3.78
N TYR A 211 11.57 -5.85 3.72
CA TYR A 211 10.57 -6.86 4.05
C TYR A 211 10.55 -8.01 3.03
N LEU A 212 10.56 -7.70 1.73
CA LEU A 212 10.54 -8.70 0.66
C LEU A 212 11.76 -9.63 0.68
N TRP A 213 12.89 -9.19 1.22
CA TRP A 213 14.07 -10.04 1.45
C TRP A 213 13.73 -11.31 2.24
N TYR A 214 12.72 -11.23 3.11
CA TYR A 214 12.26 -12.36 3.94
C TYR A 214 10.94 -12.96 3.49
N ASN A 215 10.14 -12.20 2.72
CA ASN A 215 8.81 -12.64 2.29
C ASN A 215 8.79 -13.23 0.87
N ALA A 216 9.86 -13.10 0.09
CA ALA A 216 9.96 -13.79 -1.21
C ALA A 216 9.77 -15.31 -1.04
N THR A 217 9.08 -15.95 -2.02
CA THR A 217 8.76 -17.39 -1.96
C THR A 217 10.02 -18.26 -1.95
N PRO A 218 10.17 -19.21 -1.00
CA PRO A 218 9.28 -19.53 0.12
C PRO A 218 9.44 -18.55 1.30
N SER A 219 8.35 -17.89 1.72
CA SER A 219 8.42 -16.85 2.74
C SER A 219 8.81 -17.38 4.11
N LYS A 220 9.58 -16.58 4.86
CA LYS A 220 9.93 -16.82 6.25
C LYS A 220 8.95 -16.19 7.24
N LEU A 221 8.19 -15.18 6.80
CA LEU A 221 7.24 -14.43 7.60
C LEU A 221 6.18 -13.77 6.70
N LEU A 222 5.08 -13.31 7.30
CA LEU A 222 3.95 -12.68 6.62
C LEU A 222 3.76 -11.25 7.14
N MET A 223 3.39 -10.31 6.24
CA MET A 223 3.15 -8.93 6.66
C MET A 223 1.88 -8.79 7.51
N GLY A 224 0.87 -9.62 7.25
CA GLY A 224 -0.43 -9.57 7.87
C GLY A 224 -1.26 -8.33 7.48
N ASP A 225 -2.40 -8.18 8.12
CA ASP A 225 -3.26 -7.02 7.96
C ASP A 225 -2.54 -5.72 8.37
N ALA A 226 -1.60 -5.81 9.32
CA ALA A 226 -0.73 -4.70 9.71
C ALA A 226 0.03 -4.08 8.53
N GLY A 227 0.59 -4.90 7.65
CA GLY A 227 1.37 -4.41 6.52
C GLY A 227 0.51 -4.03 5.32
N SER A 228 -0.40 -4.90 4.94
CA SER A 228 -1.20 -4.70 3.72
C SER A 228 -2.12 -3.49 3.81
N ARG A 229 -2.69 -3.20 4.97
CA ARG A 229 -3.53 -2.03 5.20
C ARG A 229 -2.70 -0.73 5.22
N ALA A 230 -1.53 -0.75 5.89
CA ALA A 230 -0.60 0.38 5.87
C ALA A 230 -0.11 0.71 4.45
N MET A 231 0.13 -0.30 3.60
CA MET A 231 0.46 -0.09 2.18
C MET A 231 -0.71 0.58 1.43
N GLY A 232 -1.94 0.15 1.69
CA GLY A 232 -3.13 0.69 1.03
C GLY A 232 -3.35 2.18 1.33
N ILE A 233 -3.29 2.59 2.61
CA ILE A 233 -3.40 4.01 2.96
C ILE A 233 -2.22 4.83 2.41
N PHE A 234 -1.00 4.26 2.40
CA PHE A 234 0.17 4.94 1.84
C PHE A 234 0.00 5.22 0.34
N ILE A 235 -0.45 4.24 -0.45
CA ILE A 235 -0.73 4.41 -1.89
C ILE A 235 -1.78 5.51 -2.10
N ALA A 236 -2.87 5.51 -1.32
CA ALA A 236 -3.93 6.50 -1.45
C ALA A 236 -3.42 7.93 -1.17
N ILE A 237 -2.64 8.12 -0.11
CA ILE A 237 -2.03 9.42 0.20
C ILE A 237 -1.05 9.82 -0.90
N ALA A 238 -0.19 8.91 -1.35
CA ALA A 238 0.77 9.19 -2.41
C ALA A 238 0.08 9.68 -3.69
N VAL A 239 -0.99 9.00 -4.13
CA VAL A 239 -1.70 9.42 -5.34
C VAL A 239 -2.50 10.72 -5.15
N LEU A 240 -3.04 10.98 -3.95
CA LEU A 240 -3.68 12.25 -3.65
C LEU A 240 -2.69 13.41 -3.75
N LYS A 241 -1.46 13.23 -3.27
CA LYS A 241 -0.40 14.25 -3.30
C LYS A 241 0.07 14.60 -4.72
N THR A 242 -0.16 13.74 -5.73
CA THR A 242 0.05 14.11 -7.13
C THR A 242 -0.94 15.19 -7.62
N GLY A 243 -2.01 15.48 -6.87
CA GLY A 243 -3.14 16.30 -7.34
C GLY A 243 -3.97 15.66 -8.46
N SER A 244 -3.65 14.43 -8.86
CA SER A 244 -4.32 13.68 -9.95
C SER A 244 -4.81 12.32 -9.45
N PRO A 245 -5.79 12.27 -8.51
CA PRO A 245 -6.19 11.04 -7.83
C PRO A 245 -6.72 9.94 -8.77
N LEU A 246 -7.18 10.30 -9.95
CA LEU A 246 -7.63 9.33 -10.97
C LEU A 246 -6.48 8.45 -11.51
N LEU A 247 -5.23 8.88 -11.35
CA LEU A 247 -4.08 8.05 -11.68
C LEU A 247 -4.07 6.73 -10.90
N TYR A 248 -4.72 6.67 -9.73
CA TYR A 248 -4.86 5.44 -8.95
C TYR A 248 -5.34 4.25 -9.79
N LEU A 249 -6.29 4.50 -10.72
CA LEU A 249 -6.86 3.45 -11.58
C LEU A 249 -5.81 2.77 -12.49
N LEU A 250 -4.74 3.48 -12.85
CA LEU A 250 -3.67 2.96 -13.70
C LEU A 250 -2.45 2.52 -12.90
N VAL A 251 -1.99 3.36 -11.95
CA VAL A 251 -0.78 3.04 -11.18
C VAL A 251 -0.97 1.84 -10.24
N ALA A 252 -2.20 1.55 -9.83
CA ALA A 252 -2.56 0.41 -8.99
C ALA A 252 -3.47 -0.61 -9.73
N ALA A 253 -3.47 -0.62 -11.06
CA ALA A 253 -4.42 -1.38 -11.86
C ALA A 253 -4.45 -2.88 -11.51
N VAL A 254 -3.29 -3.50 -11.34
CA VAL A 254 -3.21 -4.94 -11.01
C VAL A 254 -3.68 -5.21 -9.58
N LEU A 255 -3.36 -4.35 -8.61
CA LEU A 255 -3.91 -4.45 -7.25
C LEU A 255 -5.45 -4.36 -7.27
N ILE A 256 -6.00 -3.38 -8.02
CA ILE A 256 -7.45 -3.18 -8.14
C ILE A 256 -8.12 -4.40 -8.78
N VAL A 257 -7.55 -4.93 -9.83
CA VAL A 257 -8.13 -6.09 -10.54
C VAL A 257 -7.97 -7.36 -9.70
N ASP A 258 -6.86 -7.56 -9.03
CA ASP A 258 -6.62 -8.74 -8.19
C ASP A 258 -7.52 -8.75 -6.94
N GLY A 259 -7.38 -7.74 -6.08
CA GLY A 259 -8.12 -7.65 -4.82
C GLY A 259 -9.54 -7.08 -4.97
N GLY A 260 -9.69 -6.02 -5.80
CA GLY A 260 -10.95 -5.28 -5.94
C GLY A 260 -12.07 -6.08 -6.59
N LEU A 261 -11.79 -6.94 -7.57
CA LEU A 261 -12.82 -7.81 -8.17
C LEU A 261 -13.44 -8.75 -7.14
N GLY A 262 -12.64 -9.23 -6.17
CA GLY A 262 -13.14 -10.05 -5.08
C GLY A 262 -14.12 -9.28 -4.18
N LEU A 263 -13.76 -8.06 -3.82
CA LEU A 263 -14.61 -7.18 -3.01
C LEU A 263 -15.92 -6.84 -3.72
N ILE A 264 -15.88 -6.46 -4.99
CA ILE A 264 -17.06 -6.16 -5.80
C ILE A 264 -17.96 -7.39 -5.91
N LYS A 265 -17.39 -8.56 -6.22
CA LYS A 265 -18.14 -9.81 -6.31
C LYS A 265 -18.87 -10.14 -5.02
N LEU A 266 -18.19 -10.04 -3.87
CA LEU A 266 -18.79 -10.30 -2.56
C LEU A 266 -19.85 -9.26 -2.20
N ALA A 267 -19.62 -7.98 -2.47
CA ALA A 267 -20.59 -6.91 -2.21
C ALA A 267 -21.87 -7.09 -3.04
N LEU A 268 -21.75 -7.32 -4.35
CA LEU A 268 -22.89 -7.56 -5.24
C LEU A 268 -23.67 -8.80 -4.84
N LEU A 269 -22.99 -9.88 -4.46
CA LEU A 269 -23.64 -11.10 -3.99
C LEU A 269 -24.37 -10.87 -2.67
N ARG A 270 -23.74 -10.20 -1.71
CA ARG A 270 -24.27 -10.03 -0.34
C ARG A 270 -25.45 -9.06 -0.31
N TYR A 271 -25.32 -7.90 -0.96
CA TYR A 271 -26.30 -6.82 -0.85
C TYR A 271 -27.37 -6.85 -1.95
N LEU A 272 -26.98 -7.18 -3.18
CA LEU A 272 -27.87 -7.13 -4.35
C LEU A 272 -28.27 -8.51 -4.86
N LYS A 273 -27.70 -9.60 -4.32
CA LYS A 273 -27.89 -10.98 -4.78
C LYS A 273 -27.52 -11.21 -6.26
N ILE A 274 -26.66 -10.32 -6.81
CA ILE A 274 -26.17 -10.41 -8.18
C ILE A 274 -24.94 -11.30 -8.21
N HIS A 275 -24.97 -12.33 -9.06
CA HIS A 275 -23.87 -13.27 -9.25
C HIS A 275 -23.04 -12.88 -10.47
N ILE A 276 -21.90 -12.25 -10.26
CA ILE A 276 -20.90 -11.99 -11.31
C ILE A 276 -19.72 -12.96 -11.20
N LEU A 277 -18.93 -13.10 -12.26
CA LEU A 277 -17.68 -13.87 -12.28
C LEU A 277 -17.84 -15.30 -11.71
N LYS A 278 -18.93 -16.00 -12.11
CA LYS A 278 -19.28 -17.34 -11.57
C LYS A 278 -18.16 -18.36 -11.76
N ASN A 279 -17.42 -18.29 -12.86
CA ASN A 279 -16.34 -19.22 -13.21
C ASN A 279 -14.96 -18.73 -12.75
N THR A 280 -14.87 -17.53 -12.17
CA THR A 280 -13.60 -16.93 -11.74
C THR A 280 -13.48 -17.01 -10.22
N THR A 281 -12.43 -17.63 -9.73
CA THR A 281 -12.05 -17.58 -8.32
C THR A 281 -11.49 -16.18 -8.03
N THR A 282 -11.88 -15.58 -6.92
CA THR A 282 -11.37 -14.27 -6.49
C THR A 282 -10.80 -14.38 -5.08
N PRO A 283 -9.67 -13.70 -4.79
CA PRO A 283 -8.87 -12.83 -5.67
C PRO A 283 -8.27 -13.55 -6.90
N LEU A 284 -7.80 -12.77 -7.91
CA LEU A 284 -7.32 -13.38 -9.17
C LEU A 284 -6.03 -14.20 -9.01
N HIS A 285 -5.16 -13.85 -8.08
CA HIS A 285 -3.98 -14.66 -7.76
C HIS A 285 -4.36 -16.09 -7.36
N ASP A 286 -5.51 -16.29 -6.69
CA ASP A 286 -6.04 -17.61 -6.37
C ASP A 286 -6.58 -18.33 -7.62
N HIS A 287 -7.18 -17.60 -8.55
CA HIS A 287 -7.61 -18.17 -9.83
C HIS A 287 -6.40 -18.65 -10.64
N ALA A 288 -5.35 -17.84 -10.72
CA ALA A 288 -4.13 -18.18 -11.41
C ALA A 288 -3.47 -19.45 -10.85
N ARG A 289 -3.45 -19.61 -9.51
CA ARG A 289 -2.90 -20.81 -8.85
C ARG A 289 -3.80 -22.04 -9.01
N LYS A 290 -5.12 -21.88 -8.79
CA LYS A 290 -6.06 -23.02 -8.73
C LYS A 290 -6.54 -23.50 -10.08
N LYS A 291 -6.62 -22.62 -11.09
CA LYS A 291 -7.18 -22.92 -12.42
C LYS A 291 -6.15 -22.91 -13.53
N MET A 292 -5.12 -22.07 -13.42
CA MET A 292 -4.05 -21.96 -14.41
C MET A 292 -2.77 -22.68 -13.97
N GLU A 293 -2.77 -23.26 -12.75
CA GLU A 293 -1.64 -24.01 -12.17
C GLU A 293 -0.33 -23.20 -12.11
N TRP A 294 -0.44 -21.87 -11.95
CA TRP A 294 0.73 -21.03 -11.82
C TRP A 294 1.37 -21.20 -10.44
N SER A 295 2.70 -21.31 -10.40
CA SER A 295 3.44 -21.24 -9.15
C SER A 295 3.35 -19.84 -8.52
N ASN A 296 3.63 -19.72 -7.21
CA ASN A 296 3.67 -18.43 -6.53
C ASN A 296 4.62 -17.45 -7.22
N ALA A 297 5.80 -17.90 -7.62
CA ALA A 297 6.77 -17.08 -8.35
C ALA A 297 6.20 -16.60 -9.70
N GLN A 298 5.52 -17.47 -10.46
CA GLN A 298 4.89 -17.08 -11.72
C GLN A 298 3.78 -16.05 -11.52
N VAL A 299 2.99 -16.16 -10.46
CA VAL A 299 1.96 -15.15 -10.12
C VAL A 299 2.61 -13.81 -9.88
N VAL A 300 3.62 -13.76 -8.98
CA VAL A 300 4.31 -12.51 -8.65
C VAL A 300 4.93 -11.88 -9.90
N PHE A 301 5.73 -12.63 -10.67
CA PHE A 301 6.42 -12.09 -11.84
C PHE A 301 5.45 -11.62 -12.93
N ARG A 302 4.42 -12.42 -13.26
CA ARG A 302 3.49 -12.07 -14.34
C ARG A 302 2.62 -10.88 -13.98
N PHE A 303 2.15 -10.78 -12.71
CA PHE A 303 1.39 -9.62 -12.24
C PHE A 303 2.28 -8.37 -12.20
N ALA A 304 3.52 -8.50 -11.75
CA ALA A 304 4.51 -7.42 -11.78
C ALA A 304 4.79 -6.94 -13.21
N ILE A 305 4.99 -7.85 -14.17
CA ILE A 305 5.19 -7.50 -15.59
C ILE A 305 4.00 -6.69 -16.12
N ILE A 306 2.76 -7.14 -15.86
CA ILE A 306 1.56 -6.44 -16.32
C ILE A 306 1.53 -5.03 -15.70
N GLN A 307 1.76 -4.90 -14.39
CA GLN A 307 1.75 -3.60 -13.73
C GLN A 307 2.87 -2.69 -14.25
N ILE A 308 4.08 -3.21 -14.48
CA ILE A 308 5.19 -2.42 -15.06
C ILE A 308 4.83 -1.90 -16.45
N VAL A 309 4.23 -2.73 -17.31
CA VAL A 309 3.81 -2.30 -18.67
C VAL A 309 2.79 -1.17 -18.59
N ILE A 310 1.77 -1.31 -17.71
CA ILE A 310 0.76 -0.25 -17.49
C ILE A 310 1.45 1.00 -16.93
N SER A 311 2.36 0.86 -15.98
CA SER A 311 3.11 1.95 -15.36
C SER A 311 3.93 2.74 -16.38
N VAL A 312 4.70 2.04 -17.23
CA VAL A 312 5.49 2.67 -18.31
C VAL A 312 4.59 3.43 -19.29
N ALA A 313 3.47 2.81 -19.70
CA ALA A 313 2.49 3.47 -20.56
C ALA A 313 1.87 4.70 -19.90
N THR A 314 1.56 4.62 -18.59
CA THR A 314 0.99 5.75 -17.83
C THR A 314 2.00 6.90 -17.71
N VAL A 315 3.25 6.62 -17.36
CA VAL A 315 4.31 7.63 -17.30
C VAL A 315 4.50 8.30 -18.66
N TYR A 316 4.54 7.52 -19.75
CA TYR A 316 4.65 8.07 -21.09
C TYR A 316 3.50 9.01 -21.45
N LEU A 317 2.25 8.63 -21.10
CA LEU A 317 1.07 9.48 -21.33
C LEU A 317 1.11 10.79 -20.53
N VAL A 318 1.69 10.78 -19.33
CA VAL A 318 1.83 12.00 -18.49
C VAL A 318 2.96 12.91 -19.02
N MET A 319 3.94 12.35 -19.73
CA MET A 319 5.05 13.13 -20.34
C MET A 319 4.64 13.87 -21.64
N MET A 320 3.58 13.42 -22.32
CA MET A 320 3.08 13.99 -23.59
C MET A 320 2.20 15.21 -23.39
#